data_73a299b1013bb107ed88195f031cd4cd
#
_entry.id   73a299b1013bb107ed88195f031cd4cd
#
_cell.length_a   1.000
_cell.length_b   1.000
_cell.length_c   1.000
_cell.angle_alpha   90.00
_cell.angle_beta   90.00
_cell.angle_gamma   90.00
#
_symmetry.space_group_name_H-M   'P 1'
#
loop_
_entity.id
_entity.type
_entity.pdbx_description
1 polymer ?
#
loop_
_entity_poly.entity_id
_entity_poly.type
_entity_poly.pdbx_seq_one_letter_code
_entity_poly.pdbx_strand_id
1 'polypeptide(L)'
;MIIMDLERLFTQTYRQNKWGSSESRSGTGSDLAYTKWVRKLILELIDGGVETIWDCSCGDWNWMKEIKESLPNYIGNDIVPDVIDINVKKFGSDNIKFQSGDMLVELKKLESASIDLVLCRHTLEHLPTNYTISVVKEIRRVAKMALITSNSDVKNLLMIPTGFGARAINLEMDEYFEILGNPKSKHYDSNGEECDSSANLNLYEFIKK
;
A
#
# COMPACT_ATOMS: atom_id res chain seq x y z
N MET A 1 -8.87 -20.51 16.96
CA MET A 1 -8.17 -19.57 16.06
C MET A 1 -8.30 -18.20 16.70
N ILE A 2 -7.21 -17.65 17.21
CA ILE A 2 -7.24 -16.30 17.81
C ILE A 2 -7.44 -15.33 16.64
N ILE A 3 -8.62 -14.70 16.59
CA ILE A 3 -8.86 -13.59 15.66
C ILE A 3 -7.95 -12.48 16.13
N MET A 4 -6.94 -12.19 15.34
CA MET A 4 -6.01 -11.14 15.65
C MET A 4 -6.68 -9.79 15.39
N ASP A 5 -6.72 -8.97 16.41
CA ASP A 5 -7.24 -7.61 16.32
C ASP A 5 -6.18 -6.70 15.68
N LEU A 6 -6.18 -6.66 14.36
CA LEU A 6 -5.23 -5.87 13.57
C LEU A 6 -5.37 -4.37 13.85
N GLU A 7 -6.60 -3.86 14.04
CA GLU A 7 -6.83 -2.46 14.37
C GLU A 7 -6.13 -2.06 15.67
N ARG A 8 -6.34 -2.83 16.74
CA ARG A 8 -5.70 -2.59 18.02
C ARG A 8 -4.18 -2.64 17.91
N LEU A 9 -3.67 -3.61 17.16
CA LEU A 9 -2.23 -3.83 16.99
C LEU A 9 -1.57 -2.63 16.27
N PHE A 10 -2.12 -2.21 15.13
CA PHE A 10 -1.58 -1.08 14.38
C PHE A 10 -1.81 0.25 15.09
N THR A 11 -2.94 0.43 15.77
CA THR A 11 -3.17 1.61 16.62
C THR A 11 -2.08 1.76 17.69
N GLN A 12 -1.71 0.67 18.35
CA GLN A 12 -0.61 0.70 19.33
C GLN A 12 0.73 1.01 18.68
N THR A 13 1.00 0.45 17.49
CA THR A 13 2.22 0.69 16.73
C THR A 13 2.38 2.18 16.38
N TYR A 14 1.32 2.80 15.88
CA TYR A 14 1.30 4.24 15.61
C TYR A 14 1.46 5.11 16.86
N ARG A 15 0.69 4.84 17.91
CA ARG A 15 0.74 5.61 19.18
C ARG A 15 2.13 5.56 19.81
N GLN A 16 2.80 4.42 19.73
CA GLN A 16 4.13 4.20 20.30
C GLN A 16 5.28 4.53 19.34
N ASN A 17 5.00 4.99 18.13
CA ASN A 17 5.98 5.25 17.07
C ASN A 17 6.99 4.10 16.91
N LYS A 18 6.51 2.87 16.84
CA LYS A 18 7.36 1.67 16.83
C LYS A 18 8.23 1.55 15.60
N TRP A 19 7.83 2.13 14.47
CA TRP A 19 8.64 2.17 13.25
C TRP A 19 9.76 3.20 13.28
N GLY A 20 9.79 4.09 14.29
CA GLY A 20 10.95 4.88 14.67
C GLY A 20 11.29 6.08 13.79
N SER A 21 10.44 6.50 12.85
CA SER A 21 10.68 7.72 12.08
C SER A 21 10.37 8.98 12.92
N SER A 22 11.21 10.00 12.77
CA SER A 22 10.98 11.33 13.34
C SER A 22 10.07 12.20 12.46
N GLU A 23 9.93 11.86 11.18
CA GLU A 23 9.15 12.61 10.19
C GLU A 23 7.74 12.02 10.03
N SER A 24 7.63 10.70 9.94
CA SER A 24 6.37 9.99 9.71
C SER A 24 6.15 8.89 10.74
N ARG A 25 4.93 8.80 11.28
CA ARG A 25 4.55 7.68 12.14
C ARG A 25 4.31 6.38 11.38
N SER A 26 4.21 6.46 10.05
CA SER A 26 4.16 5.31 9.15
C SER A 26 5.54 4.68 8.89
N GLY A 27 6.59 5.20 9.55
CA GLY A 27 7.95 4.70 9.47
C GLY A 27 8.81 5.39 8.43
N THR A 28 10.11 5.07 8.44
CA THR A 28 11.13 5.70 7.56
C THR A 28 10.82 5.52 6.07
N GLY A 29 10.20 4.40 5.68
CA GLY A 29 9.73 4.21 4.30
C GLY A 29 8.74 5.26 3.82
N SER A 30 8.11 6.01 4.74
CA SER A 30 7.18 7.10 4.43
C SER A 30 7.80 8.49 4.55
N ASP A 31 9.08 8.61 4.83
CA ASP A 31 9.80 9.89 4.85
C ASP A 31 9.92 10.46 3.43
N LEU A 32 9.95 11.79 3.31
CA LEU A 32 9.92 12.48 2.01
C LEU A 32 11.10 12.12 1.10
N ALA A 33 12.27 11.90 1.69
CA ALA A 33 13.45 11.48 0.95
C ALA A 33 13.25 10.12 0.26
N TYR A 34 12.70 9.13 0.98
CA TYR A 34 12.48 7.78 0.46
C TYR A 34 11.31 7.65 -0.51
N THR A 35 10.41 8.63 -0.53
CA THR A 35 9.19 8.59 -1.35
C THR A 35 9.24 9.47 -2.60
N LYS A 36 10.34 10.17 -2.85
CA LYS A 36 10.49 11.05 -4.02
C LYS A 36 10.20 10.31 -5.32
N TRP A 37 10.69 9.09 -5.43
CA TRP A 37 10.57 8.26 -6.63
C TRP A 37 9.13 7.78 -6.87
N VAL A 38 8.48 7.25 -5.83
CA VAL A 38 7.11 6.77 -5.95
C VAL A 38 6.14 7.93 -6.25
N ARG A 39 6.37 9.13 -5.70
CA ARG A 39 5.59 10.33 -6.06
C ARG A 39 5.70 10.64 -7.54
N LYS A 40 6.93 10.61 -8.10
CA LYS A 40 7.15 10.83 -9.53
C LYS A 40 6.41 9.78 -10.36
N LEU A 41 6.52 8.50 -10.02
CA LEU A 41 5.83 7.41 -10.71
C LEU A 41 4.30 7.59 -10.67
N ILE A 42 3.73 7.97 -9.54
CA ILE A 42 2.28 8.22 -9.43
C ILE A 42 1.87 9.39 -10.33
N LEU A 43 2.65 10.48 -10.38
CA LEU A 43 2.37 11.60 -11.28
C LEU A 43 2.42 11.16 -12.76
N GLU A 44 3.40 10.36 -13.15
CA GLU A 44 3.47 9.81 -14.51
C GLU A 44 2.26 8.92 -14.86
N LEU A 45 1.75 8.15 -13.90
CA LEU A 45 0.54 7.34 -14.08
C LEU A 45 -0.72 8.20 -14.19
N ILE A 46 -0.80 9.28 -13.42
CA ILE A 46 -1.91 10.27 -13.50
C ILE A 46 -1.88 10.96 -14.87
N ASP A 47 -0.72 11.41 -15.33
CA ASP A 47 -0.55 12.00 -16.68
C ASP A 47 -0.90 10.98 -17.77
N GLY A 48 -0.71 9.68 -17.51
CA GLY A 48 -1.10 8.56 -18.35
C GLY A 48 -2.60 8.21 -18.32
N GLY A 49 -3.42 8.93 -17.57
CA GLY A 49 -4.88 8.78 -17.54
C GLY A 49 -5.45 8.02 -16.34
N VAL A 50 -4.72 7.90 -15.23
CA VAL A 50 -5.29 7.41 -13.96
C VAL A 50 -6.21 8.48 -13.38
N GLU A 51 -7.50 8.14 -13.21
CA GLU A 51 -8.54 9.03 -12.69
C GLU A 51 -9.03 8.65 -11.29
N THR A 52 -8.76 7.42 -10.85
CA THR A 52 -9.16 6.92 -9.52
C THR A 52 -8.01 6.17 -8.86
N ILE A 53 -7.70 6.56 -7.62
CA ILE A 53 -6.66 5.92 -6.80
C ILE A 53 -7.27 5.43 -5.50
N TRP A 54 -7.03 4.15 -5.17
CA TRP A 54 -7.30 3.54 -3.88
C TRP A 54 -6.00 3.19 -3.19
N ASP A 55 -5.71 3.83 -2.07
CA ASP A 55 -4.54 3.56 -1.24
C ASP A 55 -4.94 2.66 -0.07
N CYS A 56 -4.47 1.42 -0.06
CA CYS A 56 -4.89 0.37 0.88
C CYS A 56 -4.50 0.65 2.34
N SER A 57 -3.45 1.44 2.56
CA SER A 57 -2.89 1.76 3.87
C SER A 57 -2.17 3.10 3.79
N CYS A 58 -2.96 4.16 3.70
CA CYS A 58 -2.47 5.50 3.42
C CYS A 58 -1.61 6.09 4.56
N GLY A 59 -1.67 5.51 5.76
CA GLY A 59 -0.93 5.96 6.91
C GLY A 59 -1.22 7.41 7.26
N ASP A 60 -0.24 8.11 7.79
CA ASP A 60 -0.33 9.53 8.16
C ASP A 60 -0.24 10.50 6.98
N TRP A 61 -0.25 9.95 5.77
CA TRP A 61 -0.25 10.70 4.51
C TRP A 61 0.96 11.64 4.33
N ASN A 62 2.05 11.36 5.02
CA ASN A 62 3.21 12.24 5.09
C ASN A 62 3.79 12.59 3.71
N TRP A 63 3.88 11.63 2.82
CA TRP A 63 4.50 11.83 1.52
C TRP A 63 3.48 12.10 0.39
N MET A 64 2.27 11.55 0.47
CA MET A 64 1.24 11.74 -0.55
C MET A 64 0.76 13.20 -0.61
N LYS A 65 0.78 13.91 0.52
CA LYS A 65 0.44 15.33 0.60
C LYS A 65 1.26 16.23 -0.32
N GLU A 66 2.49 15.82 -0.66
CA GLU A 66 3.39 16.60 -1.52
C GLU A 66 2.94 16.67 -2.99
N ILE A 67 2.08 15.74 -3.42
CA ILE A 67 1.49 15.70 -4.76
C ILE A 67 -0.03 15.94 -4.72
N LYS A 68 -0.54 16.43 -3.61
CA LYS A 68 -1.96 16.60 -3.32
C LYS A 68 -2.70 17.33 -4.44
N GLU A 69 -2.14 18.41 -4.96
CA GLU A 69 -2.78 19.25 -5.98
C GLU A 69 -2.93 18.56 -7.36
N SER A 70 -2.19 17.47 -7.57
CA SER A 70 -2.24 16.68 -8.81
C SER A 70 -3.10 15.43 -8.68
N LEU A 71 -3.56 15.09 -7.48
CA LEU A 71 -4.33 13.87 -7.27
C LEU A 71 -5.72 13.96 -7.92
N PRO A 72 -6.11 12.91 -8.66
CA PRO A 72 -7.49 12.77 -9.16
C PRO A 72 -8.43 12.37 -8.01
N ASN A 73 -9.46 11.56 -8.27
CA ASN A 73 -10.25 10.98 -7.18
C ASN A 73 -9.40 10.01 -6.37
N TYR A 74 -9.09 10.39 -5.14
CA TYR A 74 -8.25 9.61 -4.22
C TYR A 74 -9.04 9.15 -3.00
N ILE A 75 -8.89 7.88 -2.65
CA ILE A 75 -9.44 7.29 -1.43
C ILE A 75 -8.30 6.66 -0.65
N GLY A 76 -7.94 7.26 0.48
CA GLY A 76 -6.99 6.71 1.45
C GLY A 76 -7.74 5.85 2.47
N ASN A 77 -7.39 4.58 2.56
CA ASN A 77 -7.88 3.68 3.59
C ASN A 77 -6.77 3.37 4.59
N ASP A 78 -7.09 3.32 5.86
CA ASP A 78 -6.20 2.78 6.90
C ASP A 78 -7.03 2.15 8.01
N ILE A 79 -6.46 1.14 8.67
CA ILE A 79 -7.14 0.45 9.75
C ILE A 79 -7.14 1.24 11.06
N VAL A 80 -6.30 2.29 11.17
CA VAL A 80 -6.11 3.10 12.38
C VAL A 80 -7.03 4.33 12.36
N PRO A 81 -8.13 4.36 13.14
CA PRO A 81 -9.10 5.46 13.10
C PRO A 81 -8.49 6.83 13.45
N ASP A 82 -7.62 6.90 14.46
CA ASP A 82 -6.99 8.15 14.90
C ASP A 82 -6.21 8.83 13.75
N VAL A 83 -5.57 8.05 12.89
CA VAL A 83 -4.79 8.54 11.75
C VAL A 83 -5.73 9.09 10.68
N ILE A 84 -6.79 8.36 10.39
CA ILE A 84 -7.81 8.77 9.42
C ILE A 84 -8.52 10.06 9.84
N ASP A 85 -8.88 10.18 11.11
CA ASP A 85 -9.51 11.40 11.65
C ASP A 85 -8.62 12.65 11.46
N ILE A 86 -7.31 12.47 11.62
CA ILE A 86 -6.33 13.55 11.38
C ILE A 86 -6.27 13.88 9.88
N ASN A 87 -6.20 12.85 9.01
CA ASN A 87 -6.09 13.03 7.57
C ASN A 87 -7.34 13.72 6.99
N VAL A 88 -8.54 13.31 7.42
CA VAL A 88 -9.81 13.96 7.02
C VAL A 88 -9.77 15.45 7.34
N LYS A 89 -9.36 15.81 8.57
CA LYS A 89 -9.34 17.21 9.01
C LYS A 89 -8.30 18.07 8.30
N LYS A 90 -7.13 17.47 7.96
CA LYS A 90 -5.99 18.22 7.40
C LYS A 90 -6.00 18.27 5.88
N PHE A 91 -6.44 17.21 5.23
CA PHE A 91 -6.18 17.00 3.80
C PHE A 91 -7.44 16.68 3.00
N GLY A 92 -8.55 16.32 3.67
CA GLY A 92 -9.80 15.99 3.00
C GLY A 92 -10.32 17.12 2.10
N SER A 93 -10.84 16.76 0.92
CA SER A 93 -11.43 17.67 -0.07
C SER A 93 -12.50 16.96 -0.89
N ASP A 94 -13.04 17.62 -1.93
CA ASP A 94 -14.05 17.01 -2.78
C ASP A 94 -13.54 15.76 -3.52
N ASN A 95 -12.28 15.77 -3.93
CA ASN A 95 -11.63 14.66 -4.64
C ASN A 95 -10.70 13.80 -3.76
N ILE A 96 -10.42 14.18 -2.50
CA ILE A 96 -9.57 13.43 -1.58
C ILE A 96 -10.39 13.01 -0.38
N LYS A 97 -10.63 11.72 -0.27
CA LYS A 97 -11.41 11.11 0.81
C LYS A 97 -10.52 10.17 1.63
N PHE A 98 -10.86 10.04 2.90
CA PHE A 98 -10.22 9.09 3.80
C PHE A 98 -11.28 8.27 4.51
N GLN A 99 -11.00 6.98 4.73
CA GLN A 99 -11.87 6.09 5.46
C GLN A 99 -11.08 5.15 6.36
N SER A 100 -11.62 4.85 7.52
CA SER A 100 -11.06 3.86 8.44
C SER A 100 -11.71 2.50 8.20
N GLY A 101 -10.88 1.46 8.06
CA GLY A 101 -11.39 0.10 7.94
C GLY A 101 -10.33 -0.93 7.55
N ASP A 102 -10.67 -2.18 7.78
CA ASP A 102 -9.89 -3.32 7.31
C ASP A 102 -9.87 -3.35 5.78
N MET A 103 -8.68 -3.30 5.17
CA MET A 103 -8.54 -3.19 3.71
C MET A 103 -9.21 -4.33 2.94
N LEU A 104 -9.20 -5.55 3.48
CA LEU A 104 -9.85 -6.69 2.81
C LEU A 104 -11.37 -6.55 2.82
N VAL A 105 -11.92 -6.04 3.92
CA VAL A 105 -13.37 -5.79 4.04
C VAL A 105 -13.78 -4.66 3.09
N GLU A 106 -12.99 -3.59 3.04
CA GLU A 106 -13.30 -2.43 2.19
C GLU A 106 -13.15 -2.74 0.69
N LEU A 107 -12.08 -3.44 0.30
CA LEU A 107 -11.90 -3.88 -1.10
C LEU A 107 -13.06 -4.75 -1.59
N LYS A 108 -13.61 -5.63 -0.75
CA LYS A 108 -14.75 -6.49 -1.11
C LYS A 108 -16.03 -5.73 -1.43
N LYS A 109 -16.17 -4.49 -0.97
CA LYS A 109 -17.34 -3.63 -1.27
C LYS A 109 -17.26 -2.98 -2.65
N LEU A 110 -16.06 -2.92 -3.24
CA LEU A 110 -15.84 -2.29 -4.55
C LEU A 110 -16.24 -3.22 -5.69
N GLU A 111 -16.69 -2.63 -6.78
CA GLU A 111 -16.97 -3.37 -8.01
C GLU A 111 -15.68 -3.81 -8.71
N SER A 112 -15.77 -4.87 -9.52
CA SER A 112 -14.62 -5.35 -10.30
C SER A 112 -14.17 -4.31 -11.32
N ALA A 113 -12.84 -4.09 -11.41
CA ALA A 113 -12.21 -3.13 -12.32
C ALA A 113 -12.74 -1.70 -12.20
N SER A 114 -13.20 -1.29 -11.01
CA SER A 114 -13.72 0.05 -10.74
C SER A 114 -12.64 1.07 -10.38
N ILE A 115 -11.43 0.62 -10.04
CA ILE A 115 -10.31 1.47 -9.62
C ILE A 115 -9.21 1.44 -10.68
N ASP A 116 -8.74 2.62 -11.11
CA ASP A 116 -7.66 2.69 -12.10
C ASP A 116 -6.33 2.26 -11.49
N LEU A 117 -5.99 2.74 -10.29
CA LEU A 117 -4.77 2.41 -9.58
C LEU A 117 -5.04 2.04 -8.11
N VAL A 118 -4.70 0.83 -7.72
CA VAL A 118 -4.59 0.45 -6.31
C VAL A 118 -3.13 0.56 -5.86
N LEU A 119 -2.90 1.31 -4.79
CA LEU A 119 -1.61 1.43 -4.12
C LEU A 119 -1.61 0.58 -2.86
N CYS A 120 -0.64 -0.32 -2.71
CA CYS A 120 -0.43 -1.12 -1.51
C CYS A 120 1.07 -1.19 -1.19
N ARG A 121 1.56 -0.15 -0.52
CA ARG A 121 2.98 0.05 -0.28
C ARG A 121 3.34 -0.18 1.19
N HIS A 122 4.36 -1.01 1.42
CA HIS A 122 4.86 -1.35 2.77
C HIS A 122 3.78 -1.78 3.76
N THR A 123 2.91 -2.71 3.34
CA THR A 123 1.77 -3.15 4.14
C THR A 123 1.68 -4.66 4.25
N LEU A 124 1.74 -5.36 3.12
CA LEU A 124 1.52 -6.81 3.09
C LEU A 124 2.55 -7.57 3.91
N GLU A 125 3.77 -7.04 4.03
CA GLU A 125 4.85 -7.59 4.83
C GLU A 125 4.54 -7.66 6.34
N HIS A 126 3.56 -6.89 6.81
CA HIS A 126 3.12 -6.87 8.21
C HIS A 126 1.92 -7.79 8.50
N LEU A 127 1.41 -8.49 7.50
CA LEU A 127 0.14 -9.20 7.57
C LEU A 127 0.28 -10.72 7.42
N PRO A 128 -0.65 -11.53 7.97
CA PRO A 128 -0.66 -12.98 7.82
C PRO A 128 -0.75 -13.44 6.36
N THR A 129 -0.07 -14.54 5.99
CA THR A 129 0.02 -15.00 4.60
C THR A 129 -1.34 -15.22 3.96
N ASN A 130 -2.25 -15.94 4.62
CA ASN A 130 -3.61 -16.18 4.08
C ASN A 130 -4.43 -14.90 3.93
N TYR A 131 -4.18 -13.92 4.81
CA TYR A 131 -4.80 -12.61 4.70
C TYR A 131 -4.23 -11.84 3.50
N THR A 132 -2.90 -11.81 3.34
CA THR A 132 -2.26 -11.14 2.19
C THR A 132 -2.67 -11.75 0.86
N ILE A 133 -2.79 -13.06 0.76
CA ILE A 133 -3.30 -13.74 -0.44
C ILE A 133 -4.73 -13.27 -0.76
N SER A 134 -5.59 -13.17 0.26
CA SER A 134 -6.96 -12.69 0.08
C SER A 134 -6.99 -11.23 -0.38
N VAL A 135 -6.15 -10.38 0.20
CA VAL A 135 -6.02 -8.97 -0.21
C VAL A 135 -5.56 -8.86 -1.66
N VAL A 136 -4.54 -9.61 -2.05
CA VAL A 136 -4.00 -9.59 -3.42
C VAL A 136 -5.03 -10.06 -4.45
N LYS A 137 -5.87 -11.07 -4.11
CA LYS A 137 -7.01 -11.50 -4.93
C LYS A 137 -8.01 -10.36 -5.15
N GLU A 138 -8.35 -9.63 -4.09
CA GLU A 138 -9.27 -8.49 -4.20
C GLU A 138 -8.64 -7.31 -4.95
N ILE A 139 -7.36 -6.99 -4.72
CA ILE A 139 -6.65 -5.97 -5.52
C ILE A 139 -6.73 -6.33 -7.01
N ARG A 140 -6.41 -7.58 -7.36
CA ARG A 140 -6.50 -8.06 -8.76
C ARG A 140 -7.90 -7.94 -9.34
N ARG A 141 -8.94 -8.11 -8.52
CA ARG A 141 -10.34 -8.03 -8.94
C ARG A 141 -10.78 -6.59 -9.20
N VAL A 142 -10.43 -5.67 -8.29
CA VAL A 142 -10.98 -4.29 -8.32
C VAL A 142 -10.16 -3.33 -9.16
N ALA A 143 -8.86 -3.58 -9.34
CA ALA A 143 -7.92 -2.66 -9.98
C ALA A 143 -7.80 -2.91 -11.49
N LYS A 144 -7.53 -1.84 -12.25
CA LYS A 144 -6.98 -1.92 -13.60
C LYS A 144 -5.45 -2.01 -13.56
N MET A 145 -4.84 -1.27 -12.61
CA MET A 145 -3.41 -1.31 -12.30
C MET A 145 -3.20 -1.37 -10.79
N ALA A 146 -2.08 -1.95 -10.36
CA ALA A 146 -1.70 -1.93 -8.95
C ALA A 146 -0.19 -1.68 -8.78
N LEU A 147 0.16 -0.85 -7.79
CA LEU A 147 1.51 -0.68 -7.29
C LEU A 147 1.62 -1.37 -5.94
N ILE A 148 2.42 -2.41 -5.85
CA ILE A 148 2.53 -3.24 -4.65
C ILE A 148 4.00 -3.48 -4.30
N THR A 149 4.37 -3.29 -3.02
CA THR A 149 5.71 -3.65 -2.53
C THR A 149 5.95 -5.15 -2.65
N SER A 150 7.10 -5.51 -3.21
CA SER A 150 7.58 -6.88 -3.37
C SER A 150 9.08 -6.95 -3.07
N ASN A 151 9.54 -8.07 -2.55
CA ASN A 151 10.96 -8.31 -2.34
C ASN A 151 11.47 -9.32 -3.38
N SER A 152 12.45 -8.92 -4.20
CA SER A 152 13.11 -9.85 -5.11
C SER A 152 14.04 -10.80 -4.36
N ASP A 153 14.32 -11.96 -4.97
CA ASP A 153 15.37 -12.92 -4.56
C ASP A 153 15.20 -13.53 -3.16
N VAL A 154 14.00 -13.45 -2.58
CA VAL A 154 13.68 -14.08 -1.30
C VAL A 154 12.59 -15.14 -1.45
N LYS A 155 12.60 -16.14 -0.57
CA LYS A 155 11.51 -17.09 -0.44
C LYS A 155 10.44 -16.54 0.50
N ASN A 156 9.17 -16.75 0.16
CA ASN A 156 8.07 -16.39 1.03
C ASN A 156 8.08 -17.22 2.32
N LEU A 157 8.00 -16.54 3.47
CA LEU A 157 7.88 -17.18 4.76
C LEU A 157 6.40 -17.32 5.12
N LEU A 158 6.03 -18.51 5.61
CA LEU A 158 4.64 -18.80 6.01
C LEU A 158 4.23 -18.14 7.32
N MET A 159 5.19 -17.87 8.21
CA MET A 159 4.91 -17.34 9.55
C MET A 159 5.32 -15.88 9.66
N ILE A 160 4.52 -15.09 10.35
CA ILE A 160 4.64 -13.66 10.38
C ILE A 160 4.61 -13.15 11.80
N PRO A 161 5.58 -12.32 12.18
CA PRO A 161 5.39 -11.39 13.27
C PRO A 161 4.42 -10.31 12.80
N THR A 162 3.30 -10.20 13.45
CA THR A 162 2.30 -9.18 13.20
C THR A 162 2.58 -7.94 14.03
N GLY A 163 2.19 -6.79 13.51
CA GLY A 163 2.43 -5.50 14.11
C GLY A 163 3.58 -4.74 13.43
N PHE A 164 4.55 -4.26 14.20
CA PHE A 164 5.66 -3.49 13.61
C PHE A 164 6.70 -4.37 12.89
N GLY A 165 6.74 -5.67 13.17
CA GLY A 165 7.63 -6.62 12.49
C GLY A 165 7.21 -6.82 11.03
N ALA A 166 8.19 -6.93 10.14
CA ALA A 166 7.97 -7.16 8.72
C ALA A 166 8.65 -8.46 8.28
N ARG A 167 8.08 -9.11 7.26
CA ARG A 167 8.72 -10.19 6.52
C ARG A 167 8.94 -9.77 5.07
N ALA A 168 9.93 -10.34 4.42
CA ALA A 168 10.02 -10.21 2.99
C ALA A 168 8.87 -10.97 2.30
N ILE A 169 8.25 -10.34 1.29
CA ILE A 169 7.22 -10.95 0.44
C ILE A 169 7.68 -10.85 -1.01
N ASN A 170 7.84 -11.98 -1.67
CA ASN A 170 8.10 -12.05 -3.10
C ASN A 170 6.80 -12.35 -3.83
N LEU A 171 6.23 -11.35 -4.48
CA LEU A 171 4.97 -11.47 -5.22
C LEU A 171 5.13 -12.19 -6.57
N GLU A 172 6.36 -12.49 -6.98
CA GLU A 172 6.66 -13.23 -8.21
C GLU A 172 6.80 -14.73 -7.98
N MET A 173 6.44 -15.21 -6.79
CA MET A 173 6.51 -16.61 -6.40
C MET A 173 5.17 -17.12 -5.86
N ASP A 174 5.04 -18.44 -5.89
CA ASP A 174 3.94 -19.17 -5.25
C ASP A 174 2.55 -18.69 -5.72
N GLU A 175 1.58 -18.72 -4.83
CA GLU A 175 0.21 -18.30 -5.09
C GLU A 175 0.07 -16.83 -5.51
N TYR A 176 0.98 -15.96 -5.11
CA TYR A 176 0.96 -14.56 -5.53
C TYR A 176 1.19 -14.41 -7.04
N PHE A 177 2.14 -15.17 -7.59
CA PHE A 177 2.40 -15.18 -9.02
C PHE A 177 1.20 -15.72 -9.82
N GLU A 178 0.54 -16.75 -9.33
CA GLU A 178 -0.68 -17.27 -9.95
C GLU A 178 -1.81 -16.25 -10.02
N ILE A 179 -1.89 -15.36 -9.03
CA ILE A 179 -2.91 -14.30 -8.95
C ILE A 179 -2.53 -13.10 -9.83
N LEU A 180 -1.32 -12.59 -9.69
CA LEU A 180 -0.88 -11.31 -10.25
C LEU A 180 -0.24 -11.44 -11.64
N GLY A 181 0.44 -12.56 -11.91
CA GLY A 181 1.29 -12.72 -13.09
C GLY A 181 2.59 -11.91 -12.97
N ASN A 182 3.20 -11.64 -14.14
CA ASN A 182 4.41 -10.82 -14.19
C ASN A 182 4.08 -9.33 -14.00
N PRO A 183 4.90 -8.59 -13.25
CA PRO A 183 4.77 -7.14 -13.20
C PRO A 183 5.11 -6.51 -14.56
N LYS A 184 4.42 -5.42 -14.92
CA LYS A 184 4.72 -4.62 -16.11
C LYS A 184 6.08 -3.92 -15.98
N SER A 185 6.39 -3.45 -14.78
CA SER A 185 7.68 -2.84 -14.43
C SER A 185 7.97 -3.01 -12.94
N LYS A 186 9.25 -2.94 -12.60
CA LYS A 186 9.76 -2.98 -11.23
C LYS A 186 10.55 -1.71 -10.98
N HIS A 187 10.32 -1.10 -9.85
CA HIS A 187 11.01 0.11 -9.44
C HIS A 187 11.60 -0.12 -8.05
N TYR A 188 12.86 0.24 -7.85
CA TYR A 188 13.46 0.19 -6.52
C TYR A 188 12.71 1.14 -5.57
N ASP A 189 12.26 0.60 -4.44
CA ASP A 189 11.55 1.38 -3.42
C ASP A 189 12.53 2.06 -2.47
N SER A 190 13.48 2.76 -3.06
CA SER A 190 14.48 3.59 -2.39
C SER A 190 14.91 4.64 -3.39
N ASN A 191 15.25 5.82 -2.99
CA ASN A 191 15.70 7.03 -3.69
C ASN A 191 16.26 6.94 -5.14
N GLY A 192 15.99 5.85 -5.87
CA GLY A 192 16.53 5.56 -7.20
C GLY A 192 17.97 5.06 -7.18
N GLU A 193 18.56 4.88 -6.02
CA GLU A 193 19.86 4.24 -5.83
C GLU A 193 19.64 2.77 -5.48
N GLU A 194 20.44 1.87 -6.06
CA GLU A 194 20.55 0.50 -5.57
C GLU A 194 20.91 0.55 -4.09
N CYS A 195 19.93 0.34 -3.23
CA CYS A 195 20.24 0.13 -1.82
C CYS A 195 20.07 -1.36 -1.51
N ASP A 196 20.74 -1.81 -0.45
CA ASP A 196 20.70 -3.20 0.04
C ASP A 196 19.29 -3.67 0.46
N SER A 197 18.27 -2.84 0.35
CA SER A 197 16.89 -3.27 0.54
C SER A 197 16.40 -3.94 -0.73
N SER A 198 16.16 -5.23 -0.67
CA SER A 198 15.55 -6.04 -1.74
C SER A 198 14.08 -5.67 -2.03
N ALA A 199 13.60 -4.54 -1.51
CA ALA A 199 12.24 -4.09 -1.71
C ALA A 199 12.10 -3.34 -3.04
N ASN A 200 11.16 -3.79 -3.86
CA ASN A 200 10.76 -3.17 -5.11
C ASN A 200 9.30 -2.71 -4.99
N LEU A 201 8.94 -1.73 -5.78
CA LEU A 201 7.56 -1.39 -6.04
C LEU A 201 7.20 -1.92 -7.43
N ASN A 202 6.43 -3.00 -7.46
CA ASN A 202 6.03 -3.66 -8.69
C ASN A 202 4.74 -3.04 -9.23
N LEU A 203 4.77 -2.58 -10.49
CA LEU A 203 3.58 -2.16 -11.22
C LEU A 203 2.98 -3.35 -11.96
N TYR A 204 1.74 -3.66 -11.67
CA TYR A 204 0.92 -4.64 -12.37
C TYR A 204 -0.14 -3.93 -13.22
N GLU A 205 -0.37 -4.42 -14.43
CA GLU A 205 -1.46 -3.97 -15.30
C GLU A 205 -2.36 -5.17 -15.60
N PHE A 206 -3.64 -5.04 -15.25
CA PHE A 206 -4.60 -6.12 -15.36
C PHE A 206 -5.50 -5.90 -16.58
N ILE A 207 -5.13 -6.54 -17.69
CA ILE A 207 -5.91 -6.48 -18.93
C ILE A 207 -7.26 -7.15 -18.68
N LYS A 208 -8.36 -6.46 -18.97
CA LYS A 208 -9.68 -7.09 -19.03
C LYS A 208 -9.65 -8.17 -20.13
N LYS A 209 -9.86 -9.42 -19.75
CA LYS A 209 -10.23 -10.46 -20.69
C LYS A 209 -11.70 -10.32 -21.05
#